data_b05b876acf0dbdc25bcc92d206544e61
#
_entry.id   b05b876acf0dbdc25bcc92d206544e61
#
_cell.length_a   1.000
_cell.length_b   1.000
_cell.length_c   1.000
_cell.angle_alpha   90.00
_cell.angle_beta   90.00
_cell.angle_gamma   90.00
#
_symmetry.space_group_name_H-M   'P 1'
#
loop_
_entity.id
_entity.type
_entity.pdbx_description
1 polymer ?
#
loop_
_entity_poly.entity_id
_entity_poly.type
_entity_poly.pdbx_seq_one_letter_code
_entity_poly.pdbx_strand_id
1 'polypeptide(L)'
;MKISLRNIFIILLSVGLFSCEQDRLEPELEAAEGGGTLTSYMAYTISSVDDDSDVYGRVVFWNEPTLSQTFIQVSLYNTPDSEMLPVSILNGAIGDESSVSFSTYDVDGSTGELSDSKFYVVTDDSFYDSLMTLDAHINIYDSTGTILAAGDIGSNADPVESN
;
A
#
# COMPACT_ATOMS: atom_id res chain seq x y z
N MET A 1 -26.43 -45.26 10.56
CA MET A 1 -25.30 -44.80 9.75
C MET A 1 -24.17 -44.36 10.69
N LYS A 2 -23.10 -45.16 10.84
CA LYS A 2 -21.99 -44.86 11.77
C LYS A 2 -21.01 -43.96 11.04
N ILE A 3 -21.02 -42.68 11.40
CA ILE A 3 -20.01 -41.71 10.91
C ILE A 3 -18.69 -42.07 11.60
N SER A 4 -17.67 -42.45 10.83
CA SER A 4 -16.37 -42.86 11.35
C SER A 4 -15.65 -41.63 11.91
N LEU A 5 -15.09 -41.75 13.11
CA LEU A 5 -14.29 -40.69 13.79
C LEU A 5 -13.20 -40.15 12.89
N ARG A 6 -12.67 -40.92 11.94
CA ARG A 6 -11.67 -40.57 10.94
C ARG A 6 -12.17 -39.53 9.94
N ASN A 7 -13.46 -39.56 9.57
CA ASN A 7 -14.05 -38.60 8.64
C ASN A 7 -14.35 -37.23 9.31
N ILE A 8 -14.62 -37.24 10.63
CA ILE A 8 -14.80 -36.00 11.41
C ILE A 8 -13.47 -35.26 11.55
N PHE A 9 -12.35 -35.98 11.70
CA PHE A 9 -11.02 -35.37 11.82
C PHE A 9 -10.55 -34.73 10.51
N ILE A 10 -10.91 -35.30 9.35
CA ILE A 10 -10.59 -34.74 8.03
C ILE A 10 -11.39 -33.46 7.76
N ILE A 11 -12.66 -33.39 8.19
CA ILE A 11 -13.51 -32.22 8.04
C ILE A 11 -13.04 -31.06 8.95
N LEU A 12 -12.57 -31.38 10.16
CA LEU A 12 -12.01 -30.33 11.06
C LEU A 12 -10.69 -29.77 10.57
N LEU A 13 -9.89 -30.53 9.82
CA LEU A 13 -8.60 -30.08 9.29
C LEU A 13 -8.75 -29.16 8.07
N SER A 14 -9.86 -29.24 7.35
CA SER A 14 -10.11 -28.45 6.14
C SER A 14 -10.68 -27.04 6.40
N VAL A 15 -11.11 -26.73 7.62
CA VAL A 15 -11.65 -25.41 8.00
C VAL A 15 -10.56 -24.46 8.51
N GLY A 16 -9.35 -24.97 8.78
CA GLY A 16 -8.25 -24.19 9.35
C GLY A 16 -7.36 -23.41 8.37
N LEU A 17 -7.63 -23.46 7.06
CA LEU A 17 -6.70 -22.90 6.07
C LEU A 17 -7.16 -21.60 5.38
N PHE A 18 -8.22 -20.97 5.86
CA PHE A 18 -8.73 -19.73 5.26
C PHE A 18 -8.55 -18.48 6.12
N SER A 19 -7.56 -18.45 7.00
CA SER A 19 -7.37 -17.31 7.89
C SER A 19 -5.96 -16.75 7.81
N CYS A 20 -5.55 -16.19 6.69
CA CYS A 20 -4.26 -15.51 6.64
C CYS A 20 -4.09 -14.39 5.61
N GLU A 21 -5.14 -13.90 4.95
CA GLU A 21 -4.94 -12.89 3.89
C GLU A 21 -5.57 -11.52 4.17
N GLN A 22 -6.33 -11.38 5.24
CA GLN A 22 -7.07 -10.14 5.51
C GLN A 22 -6.31 -9.11 6.36
N ASP A 23 -5.31 -9.55 7.12
CA ASP A 23 -4.57 -8.68 8.06
C ASP A 23 -3.58 -7.72 7.36
N ARG A 24 -3.29 -7.94 6.08
CA ARG A 24 -2.26 -7.18 5.35
C ARG A 24 -2.76 -5.84 4.79
N LEU A 25 -4.06 -5.68 4.65
CA LEU A 25 -4.68 -4.44 4.15
C LEU A 25 -5.01 -3.44 5.28
N GLU A 26 -5.01 -3.89 6.52
CA GLU A 26 -5.18 -2.97 7.65
C GLU A 26 -3.82 -2.37 8.01
N PRO A 27 -3.71 -1.03 8.13
CA PRO A 27 -2.49 -0.41 8.61
C PRO A 27 -2.16 -0.91 10.01
N GLU A 28 -1.07 -1.66 10.17
CA GLU A 28 -0.62 -2.07 11.49
C GLU A 28 -0.06 -0.84 12.23
N LEU A 29 -0.56 -0.60 13.42
CA LEU A 29 0.00 0.40 14.34
C LEU A 29 1.36 -0.10 14.82
N GLU A 30 2.43 0.28 14.14
CA GLU A 30 3.78 -0.10 14.51
C GLU A 30 4.52 1.02 15.25
N ALA A 31 5.45 0.59 16.09
CA ALA A 31 6.39 1.53 16.72
C ALA A 31 7.32 2.10 15.63
N ALA A 32 7.37 3.43 15.51
CA ALA A 32 8.33 4.10 14.66
C ALA A 32 9.77 3.84 15.14
N GLU A 33 10.73 3.86 14.22
CA GLU A 33 12.15 3.86 14.58
C GLU A 33 12.43 5.10 15.46
N GLY A 34 12.73 4.87 16.74
CA GLY A 34 12.87 5.95 17.74
C GLY A 34 11.90 5.84 18.90
N GLY A 35 10.98 4.85 18.90
CA GLY A 35 10.15 4.46 20.05
C GLY A 35 8.80 5.17 20.15
N GLY A 36 8.36 5.91 19.13
CA GLY A 36 6.99 6.44 19.02
C GLY A 36 6.04 5.40 18.42
N THR A 37 4.73 5.54 18.67
CA THR A 37 3.68 4.78 18.01
C THR A 37 3.03 5.67 16.96
N LEU A 38 3.02 5.24 15.71
CA LEU A 38 2.28 5.91 14.65
C LEU A 38 0.77 5.66 14.87
N THR A 39 0.01 6.71 15.08
CA THR A 39 -1.43 6.62 15.37
C THR A 39 -2.29 7.40 14.38
N SER A 40 -1.75 8.41 13.73
CA SER A 40 -2.46 9.21 12.74
C SER A 40 -2.02 8.84 11.33
N TYR A 41 -2.98 8.50 10.48
CA TYR A 41 -2.70 8.10 9.09
C TYR A 41 -3.86 8.42 8.15
N MET A 42 -3.56 8.43 6.86
CA MET A 42 -4.53 8.43 5.75
C MET A 42 -4.13 7.34 4.77
N ALA A 43 -5.09 6.53 4.34
CA ALA A 43 -4.87 5.44 3.40
C ALA A 43 -5.69 5.65 2.13
N TYR A 44 -5.09 5.39 0.97
CA TYR A 44 -5.72 5.48 -0.34
C TYR A 44 -5.58 4.16 -1.10
N THR A 45 -6.61 3.83 -1.89
CA THR A 45 -6.62 2.59 -2.69
C THR A 45 -5.72 2.74 -3.92
N ILE A 46 -5.00 1.66 -4.23
CA ILE A 46 -4.30 1.46 -5.50
C ILE A 46 -5.04 0.34 -6.23
N SER A 47 -5.42 0.56 -7.48
CA SER A 47 -6.17 -0.39 -8.29
C SER A 47 -5.44 -0.67 -9.60
N SER A 48 -5.65 -1.85 -10.17
CA SER A 48 -5.19 -2.18 -11.53
C SER A 48 -5.68 -1.15 -12.54
N VAL A 49 -4.84 -0.82 -13.52
CA VAL A 49 -5.17 0.17 -14.57
C VAL A 49 -5.83 -0.45 -15.78
N ASP A 50 -5.68 -1.76 -15.98
CA ASP A 50 -6.27 -2.50 -17.10
C ASP A 50 -6.62 -3.95 -16.73
N ASP A 51 -7.28 -4.66 -17.66
CA ASP A 51 -7.72 -6.05 -17.47
C ASP A 51 -6.55 -7.06 -17.52
N ASP A 52 -5.36 -6.66 -17.96
CA ASP A 52 -4.18 -7.51 -18.04
C ASP A 52 -3.33 -7.47 -16.74
N SER A 53 -3.63 -6.55 -15.83
CA SER A 53 -2.99 -6.42 -14.53
C SER A 53 -3.98 -6.70 -13.39
N ASP A 54 -3.61 -7.60 -12.49
CA ASP A 54 -4.37 -7.90 -11.27
C ASP A 54 -3.76 -7.22 -10.02
N VAL A 55 -2.75 -6.35 -10.20
CA VAL A 55 -2.06 -5.67 -9.10
C VAL A 55 -2.98 -4.66 -8.44
N TYR A 56 -3.15 -4.77 -7.13
CA TYR A 56 -3.93 -3.82 -6.33
C TYR A 56 -3.34 -3.69 -4.92
N GLY A 57 -3.81 -2.72 -4.15
CA GLY A 57 -3.37 -2.53 -2.78
C GLY A 57 -3.72 -1.17 -2.23
N ARG A 58 -2.83 -0.62 -1.42
CA ARG A 58 -2.98 0.71 -0.85
C ARG A 58 -1.65 1.40 -0.60
N VAL A 59 -1.71 2.72 -0.54
CA VAL A 59 -0.67 3.56 0.02
C VAL A 59 -1.19 4.17 1.33
N VAL A 60 -0.33 4.19 2.36
CA VAL A 60 -0.64 4.76 3.67
C VAL A 60 0.37 5.84 4.00
N PHE A 61 -0.12 7.01 4.37
CA PHE A 61 0.66 8.15 4.84
C PHE A 61 0.48 8.28 6.34
N TRP A 62 1.56 8.06 7.08
CA TRP A 62 1.59 8.14 8.54
C TRP A 62 2.15 9.48 8.99
N ASN A 63 1.50 10.13 9.94
CA ASN A 63 2.02 11.32 10.59
C ASN A 63 2.97 10.95 11.75
N GLU A 64 4.21 11.42 11.68
CA GLU A 64 5.15 11.36 12.81
C GLU A 64 5.43 12.79 13.34
N PRO A 65 4.59 13.28 14.26
CA PRO A 65 4.66 14.67 14.69
C PRO A 65 5.91 15.00 15.52
N THR A 66 6.54 14.00 16.15
CA THR A 66 7.75 14.22 16.97
C THR A 66 8.95 14.58 16.11
N LEU A 67 9.04 13.98 14.91
CA LEU A 67 10.11 14.22 13.96
C LEU A 67 9.71 15.20 12.86
N SER A 68 8.44 15.65 12.83
CA SER A 68 7.87 16.47 11.76
C SER A 68 8.07 15.80 10.39
N GLN A 69 7.69 14.53 10.29
CA GLN A 69 7.89 13.70 9.10
C GLN A 69 6.60 12.98 8.73
N THR A 70 6.50 12.63 7.44
CA THR A 70 5.49 11.72 6.94
C THR A 70 6.16 10.43 6.48
N PHE A 71 5.66 9.29 6.97
CA PHE A 71 6.12 7.98 6.52
C PHE A 71 5.13 7.43 5.51
N ILE A 72 5.62 7.04 4.35
CA ILE A 72 4.83 6.45 3.28
C ILE A 72 5.07 4.95 3.26
N GLN A 73 4.00 4.18 3.38
CA GLN A 73 4.00 2.73 3.25
C GLN A 73 3.18 2.34 2.03
N VAL A 74 3.68 1.39 1.24
CA VAL A 74 2.97 0.79 0.12
C VAL A 74 2.81 -0.70 0.39
N SER A 75 1.61 -1.22 0.20
CA SER A 75 1.32 -2.66 0.29
C SER A 75 0.48 -3.07 -0.90
N LEU A 76 1.03 -3.98 -1.72
CA LEU A 76 0.43 -4.46 -2.95
C LEU A 76 0.19 -5.96 -2.91
N TYR A 77 -0.79 -6.42 -3.69
CA TYR A 77 -1.14 -7.81 -3.92
C TYR A 77 -1.03 -8.15 -5.40
N ASN A 78 -0.90 -9.44 -5.69
CA ASN A 78 -0.80 -10.00 -7.04
C ASN A 78 0.37 -9.40 -7.84
N THR A 79 1.41 -8.96 -7.16
CA THR A 79 2.63 -8.45 -7.77
C THR A 79 3.43 -9.55 -8.44
N PRO A 80 4.13 -9.30 -9.56
CA PRO A 80 5.00 -10.29 -10.21
C PRO A 80 6.21 -10.59 -9.32
N ASP A 81 6.37 -11.87 -8.94
CA ASP A 81 7.30 -12.37 -7.89
C ASP A 81 8.79 -12.04 -8.06
N SER A 82 9.25 -11.65 -9.22
CA SER A 82 10.68 -11.50 -9.49
C SER A 82 11.06 -10.12 -9.98
N GLU A 83 10.16 -9.16 -9.82
CA GLU A 83 10.35 -7.81 -10.35
C GLU A 83 10.46 -6.78 -9.22
N MET A 84 11.26 -5.75 -9.50
CA MET A 84 11.24 -4.51 -8.73
C MET A 84 10.29 -3.56 -9.46
N LEU A 85 9.30 -3.04 -8.73
CA LEU A 85 8.22 -2.22 -9.27
C LEU A 85 8.46 -0.75 -8.89
N PRO A 86 8.93 0.09 -9.82
CA PRO A 86 9.12 1.50 -9.56
C PRO A 86 7.81 2.18 -9.12
N VAL A 87 7.90 3.05 -8.13
CA VAL A 87 6.78 3.78 -7.57
C VAL A 87 7.03 5.27 -7.68
N SER A 88 6.06 6.01 -8.24
CA SER A 88 6.13 7.46 -8.33
C SER A 88 4.84 8.11 -7.88
N ILE A 89 4.97 9.24 -7.19
CA ILE A 89 3.87 10.16 -6.92
C ILE A 89 3.97 11.29 -7.94
N LEU A 90 2.86 11.52 -8.65
CA LEU A 90 2.75 12.48 -9.74
C LEU A 90 1.73 13.56 -9.37
N ASN A 91 1.89 14.76 -9.94
CA ASN A 91 0.94 15.84 -9.80
C ASN A 91 -0.29 15.59 -10.71
N GLY A 92 -1.47 15.98 -10.27
CA GLY A 92 -2.73 15.82 -11.00
C GLY A 92 -3.41 14.48 -10.73
N ALA A 93 -4.62 14.30 -11.27
CA ALA A 93 -5.38 13.06 -11.19
C ALA A 93 -4.85 11.99 -12.16
N ILE A 94 -5.26 10.72 -11.95
CA ILE A 94 -4.99 9.64 -12.89
C ILE A 94 -5.50 10.01 -14.29
N GLY A 95 -4.62 9.85 -15.30
CA GLY A 95 -4.94 10.12 -16.71
C GLY A 95 -4.61 11.54 -17.18
N ASP A 96 -4.22 12.44 -16.30
CA ASP A 96 -3.69 13.74 -16.68
C ASP A 96 -2.24 13.64 -17.17
N GLU A 97 -1.81 14.57 -18.04
CA GLU A 97 -0.39 14.73 -18.38
C GLU A 97 0.34 15.31 -17.17
N SER A 98 0.99 14.44 -16.41
CA SER A 98 1.51 14.76 -15.09
C SER A 98 3.02 14.75 -15.04
N SER A 99 3.59 15.63 -14.22
CA SER A 99 5.00 15.58 -13.85
C SER A 99 5.19 14.76 -12.59
N VAL A 100 6.28 14.00 -12.52
CA VAL A 100 6.67 13.31 -11.28
C VAL A 100 6.97 14.35 -10.21
N SER A 101 6.28 14.25 -9.07
CA SER A 101 6.56 15.03 -7.89
C SER A 101 7.78 14.47 -7.17
N PHE A 102 7.74 13.18 -6.86
CA PHE A 102 8.88 12.41 -6.36
C PHE A 102 8.64 10.91 -6.56
N SER A 103 9.73 10.11 -6.49
CA SER A 103 9.66 8.65 -6.45
C SER A 103 10.01 8.16 -5.06
N THR A 104 9.39 7.07 -4.64
CA THR A 104 9.73 6.36 -3.41
C THR A 104 10.80 5.28 -3.69
N TYR A 105 11.02 4.37 -2.76
CA TYR A 105 11.70 3.10 -3.04
C TYR A 105 10.81 2.26 -3.98
N ASP A 106 11.42 1.35 -4.74
CA ASP A 106 10.68 0.37 -5.52
C ASP A 106 9.96 -0.61 -4.58
N VAL A 107 8.87 -1.20 -5.04
CA VAL A 107 8.24 -2.33 -4.37
C VAL A 107 8.90 -3.62 -4.83
N ASP A 108 9.28 -4.48 -3.88
CA ASP A 108 9.70 -5.86 -4.16
C ASP A 108 8.45 -6.69 -4.50
N GLY A 109 8.36 -7.16 -5.74
CA GLY A 109 7.23 -7.93 -6.21
C GLY A 109 7.00 -9.23 -5.44
N SER A 110 8.03 -9.81 -4.83
CA SER A 110 7.87 -11.02 -4.03
C SER A 110 7.16 -10.78 -2.68
N THR A 111 7.22 -9.57 -2.16
CA THR A 111 6.59 -9.19 -0.88
C THR A 111 5.42 -8.25 -1.05
N GLY A 112 5.38 -7.48 -2.13
CA GLY A 112 4.42 -6.40 -2.34
C GLY A 112 4.66 -5.18 -1.44
N GLU A 113 5.85 -5.05 -0.85
CA GLU A 113 6.25 -3.97 0.06
C GLU A 113 7.47 -3.21 -0.47
N LEU A 114 7.75 -2.02 0.05
CA LEU A 114 8.93 -1.25 -0.33
C LEU A 114 10.22 -2.04 -0.01
N SER A 115 11.17 -2.04 -0.94
CA SER A 115 12.34 -2.92 -0.93
C SER A 115 13.40 -2.53 0.09
N ASP A 116 13.69 -1.24 0.23
CA ASP A 116 14.82 -0.76 1.02
C ASP A 116 14.46 -0.55 2.50
N SER A 117 13.20 -0.19 2.77
CA SER A 117 12.68 0.04 4.10
C SER A 117 11.17 -0.09 4.08
N LYS A 118 10.56 -0.48 5.19
CA LYS A 118 9.10 -0.51 5.34
C LYS A 118 8.45 0.85 5.02
N PHE A 119 9.15 1.93 5.28
CA PHE A 119 8.68 3.30 5.05
C PHE A 119 9.64 4.09 4.17
N TYR A 120 9.06 4.86 3.25
CA TYR A 120 9.73 5.98 2.63
C TYR A 120 9.46 7.23 3.46
N VAL A 121 10.48 8.05 3.75
CA VAL A 121 10.36 9.18 4.66
C VAL A 121 10.34 10.49 3.89
N VAL A 122 9.27 11.27 4.07
CA VAL A 122 9.18 12.66 3.62
C VAL A 122 9.51 13.58 4.80
N THR A 123 10.53 14.42 4.63
CA THR A 123 11.04 15.30 5.69
C THR A 123 10.44 16.72 5.66
N ASP A 124 9.50 16.98 4.76
CA ASP A 124 8.72 18.22 4.73
C ASP A 124 7.68 18.17 5.85
N ASP A 125 7.80 19.07 6.83
CA ASP A 125 6.97 19.12 8.02
C ASP A 125 5.50 19.50 7.73
N SER A 126 5.23 20.07 6.55
CA SER A 126 3.88 20.43 6.11
C SER A 126 3.21 19.37 5.23
N PHE A 127 3.92 18.33 4.81
CA PHE A 127 3.45 17.39 3.80
C PHE A 127 2.17 16.67 4.25
N TYR A 128 2.15 16.12 5.48
CA TYR A 128 0.97 15.40 5.98
C TYR A 128 -0.26 16.31 6.08
N ASP A 129 -0.10 17.53 6.59
CA ASP A 129 -1.19 18.49 6.75
C ASP A 129 -1.75 18.95 5.41
N SER A 130 -0.91 18.98 4.36
CA SER A 130 -1.32 19.34 3.00
C SER A 130 -1.95 18.18 2.22
N LEU A 131 -1.85 16.93 2.73
CA LEU A 131 -2.20 15.73 1.98
C LEU A 131 -3.63 15.75 1.45
N MET A 132 -4.62 16.18 2.24
CA MET A 132 -6.03 16.26 1.83
C MET A 132 -6.29 17.25 0.66
N THR A 133 -5.39 18.19 0.43
CA THR A 133 -5.50 19.19 -0.64
C THR A 133 -4.48 18.96 -1.75
N LEU A 134 -3.65 17.93 -1.61
CA LEU A 134 -2.63 17.58 -2.59
C LEU A 134 -3.30 17.08 -3.86
N ASP A 135 -3.06 17.75 -4.97
CA ASP A 135 -3.52 17.33 -6.30
C ASP A 135 -2.50 16.34 -6.87
N ALA A 136 -2.70 15.04 -6.60
CA ALA A 136 -1.74 14.01 -6.96
C ALA A 136 -2.36 12.62 -7.15
N HIS A 137 -1.58 11.72 -7.75
CA HIS A 137 -1.84 10.29 -7.81
C HIS A 137 -0.54 9.51 -7.67
N ILE A 138 -0.65 8.21 -7.38
CA ILE A 138 0.46 7.25 -7.32
C ILE A 138 0.38 6.29 -8.49
N ASN A 139 1.52 6.01 -9.13
CA ASN A 139 1.66 4.98 -10.15
C ASN A 139 2.67 3.93 -9.72
N ILE A 140 2.33 2.67 -10.01
CA ILE A 140 3.19 1.50 -9.88
C ILE A 140 3.52 1.02 -11.29
N TYR A 141 4.79 0.87 -11.60
CA TYR A 141 5.27 0.49 -12.92
C TYR A 141 5.87 -0.91 -12.90
N ASP A 142 5.85 -1.58 -14.05
CA ASP A 142 6.71 -2.75 -14.30
C ASP A 142 8.14 -2.31 -14.66
N SER A 143 9.02 -3.29 -14.87
CA SER A 143 10.42 -3.08 -15.25
C SER A 143 10.58 -2.45 -16.65
N THR A 144 9.51 -2.41 -17.47
CA THR A 144 9.50 -1.80 -18.81
C THR A 144 8.97 -0.37 -18.81
N GLY A 145 8.43 0.09 -17.67
CA GLY A 145 7.82 1.40 -17.50
C GLY A 145 6.33 1.45 -17.85
N THR A 146 5.67 0.28 -17.98
CA THR A 146 4.23 0.20 -18.13
C THR A 146 3.57 0.35 -16.76
N ILE A 147 2.47 1.11 -16.66
CA ILE A 147 1.73 1.26 -15.41
C ILE A 147 0.92 -0.01 -15.16
N LEU A 148 1.17 -0.70 -14.04
CA LEU A 148 0.43 -1.87 -13.58
C LEU A 148 -0.78 -1.50 -12.73
N ALA A 149 -0.61 -0.52 -11.86
CA ALA A 149 -1.64 -0.06 -10.94
C ALA A 149 -1.48 1.42 -10.63
N ALA A 150 -2.57 2.08 -10.27
CA ALA A 150 -2.57 3.49 -9.92
C ALA A 150 -3.62 3.79 -8.83
N GLY A 151 -3.47 4.91 -8.16
CA GLY A 151 -4.43 5.41 -7.17
C GLY A 151 -4.40 6.93 -7.05
N ASP A 152 -5.55 7.56 -7.08
CA ASP A 152 -5.68 8.98 -6.76
C ASP A 152 -5.45 9.22 -5.27
N ILE A 153 -4.85 10.35 -4.92
CA ILE A 153 -4.58 10.78 -3.56
C ILE A 153 -4.92 12.26 -3.37
N GLY A 154 -5.16 12.63 -2.13
CA GLY A 154 -5.41 14.01 -1.74
C GLY A 154 -6.75 14.55 -2.24
N SER A 155 -6.74 15.63 -3.03
CA SER A 155 -7.96 16.24 -3.54
C SER A 155 -8.70 15.40 -4.58
N ASN A 156 -8.05 14.36 -5.13
CA ASN A 156 -8.59 13.53 -6.21
C ASN A 156 -9.31 12.27 -5.70
N ALA A 157 -9.13 11.91 -4.43
CA ALA A 157 -9.83 10.80 -3.79
C ALA A 157 -9.99 11.03 -2.28
N ASP A 158 -11.11 10.59 -1.73
CA ASP A 158 -11.26 10.50 -0.27
C ASP A 158 -10.41 9.32 0.27
N PRO A 159 -9.73 9.48 1.43
CA PRO A 159 -9.05 8.36 2.05
C PRO A 159 -10.05 7.26 2.41
N VAL A 160 -9.68 6.00 2.12
CA VAL A 160 -10.51 4.84 2.47
C VAL A 160 -10.47 4.54 3.96
N GLU A 161 -9.42 4.97 4.64
CA GLU A 161 -9.28 4.94 6.10
C GLU A 161 -8.43 6.14 6.56
N SER A 162 -8.77 6.67 7.73
CA SER A 162 -8.01 7.74 8.39
C SER A 162 -8.18 7.68 9.91
N ASN A 163 -7.15 8.09 10.66
CA ASN A 163 -7.19 8.20 12.13
C ASN A 163 -6.34 9.42 12.60
#